data_c99b25e8b90fec181a46fd163fcae5e5
#
_entry.id   c99b25e8b90fec181a46fd163fcae5e5
#
_cell.length_a   1.000
_cell.length_b   1.000
_cell.length_c   1.000
_cell.angle_alpha   90.00
_cell.angle_beta   90.00
_cell.angle_gamma   90.00
#
_symmetry.space_group_name_H-M   'P 1'
#
loop_
_entity.id
_entity.type
_entity.pdbx_description
1 polymer ?
#
loop_
_entity_poly.entity_id
_entity_poly.type
_entity_poly.pdbx_seq_one_letter_code
_entity_poly.pdbx_strand_id
1 'polypeptide(L)'
;MRGHCILSHGFESGPDATKVTALAEVAERLGWTHERPDYTDLDARRAVTPLGDVPARIARLASLAQAAAARGPLVLAGSSLGAYISGVVSRQVPV
;
A
#
# COMPACT_ATOMS: atom_id res chain seq x y z
N MET A 1 17.79 1.43 13.63
CA MET A 1 16.35 1.35 13.75
C MET A 1 15.73 0.77 12.50
N ARG A 2 14.88 -0.21 12.65
CA ARG A 2 14.13 -0.77 11.53
C ARG A 2 12.91 0.09 11.25
N GLY A 3 12.24 -0.15 10.14
CA GLY A 3 11.14 0.67 9.72
C GLY A 3 9.86 -0.12 9.52
N HIS A 4 8.94 0.49 8.79
CA HIS A 4 7.62 -0.04 8.51
C HIS A 4 7.39 -0.10 7.00
N CYS A 5 6.76 -1.16 6.54
CA CYS A 5 6.38 -1.35 5.13
C CYS A 5 4.86 -1.29 5.00
N ILE A 6 4.37 -0.55 4.02
CA ILE A 6 2.96 -0.62 3.62
C ILE A 6 2.91 -1.25 2.24
N LEU A 7 2.21 -2.38 2.14
CA LEU A 7 2.20 -3.26 0.99
C LEU A 7 0.81 -3.26 0.38
N SER A 8 0.69 -2.72 -0.83
CA SER A 8 -0.61 -2.47 -1.48
C SER A 8 -0.88 -3.48 -2.60
N HIS A 9 -2.03 -4.16 -2.52
CA HIS A 9 -2.42 -5.18 -3.50
C HIS A 9 -2.90 -4.57 -4.83
N GLY A 10 -2.97 -5.40 -5.86
CA GLY A 10 -3.45 -5.02 -7.18
C GLY A 10 -4.96 -4.85 -7.26
N PHE A 11 -5.45 -4.39 -8.43
CA PHE A 11 -6.87 -4.18 -8.69
C PHE A 11 -7.62 -5.51 -8.61
N GLU A 12 -8.75 -5.51 -7.91
CA GLU A 12 -9.59 -6.69 -7.68
C GLU A 12 -8.86 -7.86 -7.00
N SER A 13 -7.71 -7.60 -6.42
CA SER A 13 -6.96 -8.55 -5.61
C SER A 13 -7.36 -8.36 -4.14
N GLY A 14 -6.47 -8.63 -3.20
CA GLY A 14 -6.74 -8.43 -1.78
C GLY A 14 -5.46 -8.47 -0.98
N PRO A 15 -5.54 -8.17 0.32
CA PRO A 15 -4.35 -8.13 1.18
C PRO A 15 -3.70 -9.51 1.37
N ASP A 16 -4.39 -10.60 1.01
CA ASP A 16 -3.87 -11.96 1.08
C ASP A 16 -3.32 -12.46 -0.26
N ALA A 17 -3.24 -11.59 -1.27
CA ALA A 17 -2.69 -11.96 -2.58
C ALA A 17 -1.22 -12.40 -2.46
N THR A 18 -0.81 -13.27 -3.40
CA THR A 18 0.50 -13.92 -3.36
C THR A 18 1.66 -12.93 -3.27
N LYS A 19 1.64 -11.87 -4.08
CA LYS A 19 2.77 -10.94 -4.15
C LYS A 19 2.93 -10.11 -2.88
N VAL A 20 1.84 -9.56 -2.35
CA VAL A 20 1.93 -8.77 -1.10
C VAL A 20 2.21 -9.66 0.11
N THR A 21 1.75 -10.91 0.09
CA THR A 21 2.09 -11.88 1.13
C THR A 21 3.59 -12.19 1.10
N ALA A 22 4.16 -12.39 -0.08
CA ALA A 22 5.59 -12.64 -0.23
C ALA A 22 6.42 -11.44 0.25
N LEU A 23 5.99 -10.22 -0.06
CA LEU A 23 6.66 -9.01 0.42
C LEU A 23 6.58 -8.90 1.95
N ALA A 24 5.44 -9.26 2.54
CA ALA A 24 5.28 -9.26 3.99
C ALA A 24 6.26 -10.23 4.66
N GLU A 25 6.46 -11.41 4.08
CA GLU A 25 7.43 -12.39 4.59
C GLU A 25 8.86 -11.85 4.55
N VAL A 26 9.21 -11.15 3.48
CA VAL A 26 10.54 -10.51 3.38
C VAL A 26 10.70 -9.44 4.46
N ALA A 27 9.69 -8.60 4.66
CA ALA A 27 9.73 -7.57 5.70
C ALA A 27 9.95 -8.20 7.08
N GLU A 28 9.23 -9.29 7.39
CA GLU A 28 9.38 -9.99 8.67
C GLU A 28 10.80 -10.53 8.86
N ARG A 29 11.39 -11.13 7.82
CA ARG A 29 12.76 -11.65 7.89
C ARG A 29 13.78 -10.56 8.12
N LEU A 30 13.51 -9.34 7.64
CA LEU A 30 14.38 -8.19 7.84
C LEU A 30 14.13 -7.47 9.17
N GLY A 31 13.14 -7.93 9.93
CA GLY A 31 12.77 -7.32 11.21
C GLY A 31 12.01 -6.01 11.06
N TRP A 32 11.38 -5.77 9.92
CA TRP A 32 10.52 -4.62 9.69
C TRP A 32 9.07 -4.96 10.04
N THR A 33 8.35 -3.99 10.56
CA THR A 33 6.90 -4.12 10.68
C THR A 33 6.26 -3.90 9.31
N HIS A 34 5.04 -4.39 9.12
CA HIS A 34 4.34 -4.21 7.85
C HIS A 34 2.84 -4.19 8.05
N GLU A 35 2.14 -3.65 7.06
CA GLU A 35 0.70 -3.73 6.96
C GLU A 35 0.30 -3.90 5.50
N ARG A 36 -0.84 -4.53 5.28
CA ARG A 36 -1.40 -4.78 3.95
C ARG A 36 -2.81 -4.23 3.92
N PRO A 37 -2.99 -2.94 3.58
CA PRO A 37 -4.31 -2.34 3.53
C PRO A 37 -5.21 -3.07 2.54
N ASP A 38 -6.50 -3.15 2.87
CA ASP A 38 -7.51 -3.73 2.00
C ASP A 38 -8.17 -2.60 1.21
N TYR A 39 -8.13 -2.69 -0.12
CA TYR A 39 -8.77 -1.72 -1.01
C TYR A 39 -9.94 -2.32 -1.79
N THR A 40 -10.39 -3.53 -1.43
CA THR A 40 -11.41 -4.23 -2.22
C THR A 40 -12.74 -3.49 -2.28
N ASP A 41 -13.11 -2.77 -1.22
CA ASP A 41 -14.30 -1.92 -1.19
C ASP A 41 -14.20 -0.77 -2.20
N LEU A 42 -13.01 -0.20 -2.38
CA LEU A 42 -12.78 0.89 -3.32
C LEU A 42 -12.70 0.37 -4.75
N ASP A 43 -12.13 -0.80 -4.95
CA ASP A 43 -12.02 -1.42 -6.27
C ASP A 43 -13.39 -1.75 -6.87
N ALA A 44 -14.40 -1.93 -6.02
CA ALA A 44 -15.76 -2.18 -6.46
C ALA A 44 -16.48 -0.93 -7.00
N ARG A 45 -15.92 0.26 -6.76
CA ARG A 45 -16.52 1.54 -7.19
C ARG A 45 -16.17 1.88 -8.64
N ARG A 46 -16.62 1.05 -9.58
CA ARG A 46 -16.23 1.17 -10.99
C ARG A 46 -16.83 2.38 -11.71
N ALA A 47 -17.79 3.05 -11.10
CA ALA A 47 -18.34 4.29 -11.64
C ALA A 47 -17.35 5.46 -11.54
N VAL A 48 -16.35 5.39 -10.66
CA VAL A 48 -15.34 6.45 -10.51
C VAL A 48 -14.29 6.33 -11.61
N THR A 49 -13.67 5.15 -11.74
CA THR A 49 -12.78 4.81 -12.86
C THR A 49 -12.98 3.34 -13.22
N PRO A 50 -12.52 2.89 -14.42
CA PRO A 50 -12.53 1.46 -14.75
C PRO A 50 -11.75 0.59 -13.76
N LEU A 51 -10.81 1.20 -13.02
CA LEU A 51 -10.00 0.54 -12.00
C LEU A 51 -10.50 0.81 -10.57
N GLY A 52 -11.79 1.12 -10.42
CA GLY A 52 -12.38 1.42 -9.13
C GLY A 52 -12.14 2.87 -8.70
N ASP A 53 -12.17 3.10 -7.40
CA ASP A 53 -11.95 4.45 -6.85
C ASP A 53 -10.46 4.68 -6.57
N VAL A 54 -9.70 4.93 -7.64
CA VAL A 54 -8.25 5.15 -7.54
C VAL A 54 -7.92 6.36 -6.67
N PRO A 55 -8.61 7.51 -6.79
CA PRO A 55 -8.33 8.64 -5.89
C PRO A 55 -8.50 8.28 -4.41
N ALA A 56 -9.51 7.49 -4.06
CA ALA A 56 -9.72 7.07 -2.68
C ALA A 56 -8.65 6.08 -2.22
N ARG A 57 -8.15 5.21 -3.10
CA ARG A 57 -6.99 4.36 -2.80
C ARG A 57 -5.77 5.19 -2.44
N ILE A 58 -5.51 6.22 -3.23
CA ILE A 58 -4.38 7.14 -2.99
C ILE A 58 -4.55 7.85 -1.65
N ALA A 59 -5.74 8.35 -1.36
CA ALA A 59 -6.02 9.04 -0.09
C ALA A 59 -5.85 8.10 1.11
N ARG A 60 -6.33 6.86 1.01
CA ARG A 60 -6.20 5.87 2.08
C ARG A 60 -4.72 5.55 2.35
N LEU A 61 -3.96 5.30 1.30
CA LEU A 61 -2.53 5.02 1.43
C LEU A 61 -1.78 6.23 1.96
N ALA A 62 -2.07 7.43 1.48
CA ALA A 62 -1.42 8.65 1.95
C ALA A 62 -1.63 8.86 3.45
N SER A 63 -2.84 8.62 3.95
CA SER A 63 -3.15 8.74 5.37
C SER A 63 -2.32 7.76 6.21
N LEU A 64 -2.26 6.50 5.79
CA LEU A 64 -1.46 5.48 6.47
C LEU A 64 0.04 5.81 6.41
N ALA A 65 0.51 6.27 5.26
CA ALA A 65 1.91 6.61 5.05
C ALA A 65 2.34 7.80 5.91
N GLN A 66 1.50 8.83 6.01
CA GLN A 66 1.79 10.00 6.86
C GLN A 66 1.93 9.59 8.33
N ALA A 67 1.03 8.75 8.81
CA ALA A 67 1.08 8.26 10.18
C ALA A 67 2.34 7.42 10.43
N ALA A 68 2.69 6.55 9.49
CA ALA A 68 3.87 5.70 9.63
C ALA A 68 5.18 6.50 9.51
N ALA A 69 5.25 7.45 8.59
CA ALA A 69 6.44 8.30 8.40
C ALA A 69 6.78 9.12 9.63
N ALA A 70 5.75 9.51 10.41
CA ALA A 70 5.95 10.25 11.65
C ALA A 70 6.62 9.39 12.73
N ARG A 71 6.61 8.06 12.59
CA ARG A 71 7.18 7.13 13.58
C ARG A 71 8.56 6.62 13.22
N GLY A 72 9.00 6.75 11.97
CA GLY A 72 10.32 6.27 11.55
C GLY A 72 10.39 5.96 10.06
N PRO A 73 11.43 5.24 9.63
CA PRO A 73 11.63 4.90 8.22
C PRO A 73 10.43 4.15 7.63
N LEU A 74 10.08 4.50 6.40
CA LEU A 74 8.91 3.97 5.72
C LEU A 74 9.27 3.48 4.32
N VAL A 75 8.79 2.30 3.96
CA VAL A 75 8.86 1.76 2.60
C VAL A 75 7.44 1.53 2.10
N LEU A 76 7.16 1.99 0.90
CA LEU A 76 5.92 1.70 0.19
C LEU A 76 6.24 0.73 -0.94
N ALA A 77 5.50 -0.35 -1.04
CA ALA A 77 5.64 -1.31 -2.11
C ALA A 77 4.27 -1.85 -2.49
N GLY A 78 4.18 -2.44 -3.67
CA GLY A 78 2.91 -2.99 -4.09
C GLY A 78 3.02 -3.75 -5.40
N SER A 79 1.90 -4.30 -5.81
CA SER A 79 1.76 -5.07 -7.04
C SER A 79 0.78 -4.36 -7.96
N SER A 80 1.15 -4.14 -9.22
CA SER A 80 0.26 -3.59 -10.25
C SER A 80 -0.30 -2.22 -9.84
N LEU A 81 -1.62 -2.08 -9.68
CA LEU A 81 -2.23 -0.84 -9.22
C LEU A 81 -1.69 -0.40 -7.86
N GLY A 82 -1.39 -1.37 -6.98
CA GLY A 82 -0.77 -1.07 -5.69
C GLY A 82 0.60 -0.43 -5.83
N ALA A 83 1.39 -0.84 -6.82
CA ALA A 83 2.67 -0.21 -7.11
C ALA A 83 2.49 1.21 -7.64
N TYR A 84 1.50 1.43 -8.51
CA TYR A 84 1.20 2.75 -9.05
C TYR A 84 0.85 3.74 -7.94
N ILE A 85 -0.09 3.40 -7.06
CA ILE A 85 -0.49 4.30 -5.98
C ILE A 85 0.65 4.53 -4.98
N SER A 86 1.49 3.53 -4.74
CA SER A 86 2.68 3.69 -3.91
C SER A 86 3.63 4.72 -4.50
N GLY A 87 3.83 4.69 -5.81
CA GLY A 87 4.64 5.69 -6.51
C GLY A 87 4.07 7.10 -6.37
N VAL A 88 2.76 7.25 -6.52
CA VAL A 88 2.08 8.55 -6.36
C VAL A 88 2.26 9.09 -4.94
N VAL A 89 2.00 8.26 -3.93
CA VAL A 89 2.08 8.68 -2.53
C VAL A 89 3.51 8.99 -2.11
N SER A 90 4.50 8.28 -2.67
CA SER A 90 5.92 8.52 -2.37
C SER A 90 6.38 9.94 -2.74
N ARG A 91 5.64 10.62 -3.62
CA ARG A 91 5.90 12.02 -3.96
C ARG A 91 5.31 13.01 -2.96
N GLN A 92 4.42 12.55 -2.10
CA GLN A 92 3.67 13.39 -1.16
C GLN A 92 4.15 13.20 0.28
N VAL A 93 4.69 12.04 0.59
CA VAL A 93 5.10 11.64 1.94
C VAL A 93 6.55 11.14 1.88
N PRO A 94 7.41 11.55 2.82
CA PRO A 94 8.79 11.05 2.89
C PRO A 94 8.81 9.53 3.11
N VAL A 95 9.49 8.84 2.25
CA VAL A 95 9.63 7.39 2.30
C VAL A 95 11.09 6.98 2.11
#